data_4c4dd6ff6298e371a081c59cf0134c5f
#
_entry.id   4c4dd6ff6298e371a081c59cf0134c5f
#
_cell.length_a   1.000
_cell.length_b   1.000
_cell.length_c   1.000
_cell.angle_alpha   90.00
_cell.angle_beta   90.00
_cell.angle_gamma   90.00
#
_symmetry.space_group_name_H-M   'P 1'
#
loop_
_entity.id
_entity.type
_entity.pdbx_description
1 polymer ?
#
loop_
_entity_poly.entity_id
_entity_poly.type
_entity_poly.pdbx_seq_one_letter_code
_entity_poly.pdbx_strand_id
1 'polypeptide(L)'
;RKLASEINAVTFAGIDWFVDSYRREVKNKAIMIVPNHWNTSLKSYSSNITYLGKNNPSNGEKMTIFHFDKTNPYTFSSDDNMYIIDSGEFGKIGFIICADFYDIERFVIYKGRVQHIIILALNKDTNSFFAISEAVARLVMCNVVICNIGQFGDSLAYSPYKKDYKRMIYRNQGANLFSTQVIDLPVK
;
A
#
# COMPACT_ATOMS: atom_id res chain seq x y z
N ARG A 1 -1.38 16.85 -5.16
CA ARG A 1 -0.19 17.73 -5.11
C ARG A 1 -0.36 18.80 -4.03
N LYS A 2 -1.43 19.59 -4.09
CA LYS A 2 -1.69 20.67 -3.13
C LYS A 2 -1.65 20.15 -1.69
N LEU A 3 -2.39 19.10 -1.37
CA LEU A 3 -2.43 18.50 -0.05
C LEU A 3 -1.03 18.08 0.44
N ALA A 4 -0.27 17.33 -0.36
CA ALA A 4 1.08 16.88 0.05
C ALA A 4 2.02 18.05 0.37
N SER A 5 1.90 19.15 -0.38
CA SER A 5 2.68 20.37 -0.12
C SER A 5 2.21 21.12 1.12
N GLU A 6 0.90 21.19 1.36
CA GLU A 6 0.32 21.85 2.54
C GLU A 6 0.66 21.13 3.84
N ILE A 7 0.56 19.79 3.85
CA ILE A 7 0.90 18.99 5.03
C ILE A 7 2.39 18.69 5.15
N ASN A 8 3.20 19.06 4.17
CA ASN A 8 4.64 18.82 4.11
C ASN A 8 5.01 17.33 4.32
N ALA A 9 4.30 16.43 3.63
CA ALA A 9 4.47 15.00 3.81
C ALA A 9 4.33 14.23 2.50
N VAL A 10 5.05 13.10 2.39
CA VAL A 10 4.80 12.13 1.32
C VAL A 10 3.41 11.54 1.51
N THR A 11 2.63 11.58 0.46
CA THR A 11 1.24 11.10 0.48
C THR A 11 1.10 9.87 -0.42
N PHE A 12 0.55 8.81 0.13
CA PHE A 12 0.11 7.65 -0.64
C PHE A 12 -1.41 7.67 -0.76
N ALA A 13 -1.92 7.47 -1.95
CA ALA A 13 -3.36 7.40 -2.18
C ALA A 13 -3.69 6.30 -3.19
N GLY A 14 -4.71 5.52 -2.89
CA GLY A 14 -5.33 4.62 -3.87
C GLY A 14 -6.04 5.45 -4.93
N ILE A 15 -5.88 5.04 -6.18
CA ILE A 15 -6.68 5.55 -7.29
C ILE A 15 -7.50 4.40 -7.86
N ASP A 16 -8.60 4.77 -8.46
CA ASP A 16 -9.49 3.82 -9.09
C ASP A 16 -8.85 3.14 -10.30
N TRP A 17 -9.57 2.28 -10.95
CA TRP A 17 -9.11 1.49 -12.07
C TRP A 17 -8.65 2.36 -13.23
N PHE A 18 -7.45 2.08 -13.70
CA PHE A 18 -6.94 2.62 -14.96
C PHE A 18 -7.44 1.74 -16.09
N VAL A 19 -8.28 2.28 -16.97
CA VAL A 19 -8.89 1.55 -18.07
C VAL A 19 -8.17 1.88 -19.36
N ASP A 20 -7.58 0.89 -20.00
CA ASP A 20 -7.10 0.95 -21.37
C ASP A 20 -8.18 0.34 -22.27
N SER A 21 -9.00 1.19 -22.87
CA SER A 21 -10.11 0.77 -23.74
C SER A 21 -9.63 0.11 -25.04
N TYR A 22 -8.44 0.47 -25.53
CA TYR A 22 -7.88 -0.10 -26.75
C TYR A 22 -7.40 -1.54 -26.52
N ARG A 23 -6.68 -1.78 -25.42
CA ARG A 23 -6.20 -3.11 -25.04
C ARG A 23 -7.21 -3.92 -24.27
N ARG A 24 -8.31 -3.32 -23.86
CA ARG A 24 -9.28 -3.89 -22.92
C ARG A 24 -8.65 -4.39 -21.63
N GLU A 25 -7.76 -3.58 -21.12
CA GLU A 25 -7.06 -3.86 -19.88
C GLU A 25 -7.49 -2.88 -18.79
N VAL A 26 -7.54 -3.37 -17.57
CA VAL A 26 -7.65 -2.55 -16.37
C VAL A 26 -6.47 -2.79 -15.46
N LYS A 27 -5.95 -1.70 -14.91
CA LYS A 27 -4.85 -1.71 -13.93
C LYS A 27 -5.32 -1.06 -12.65
N ASN A 28 -5.06 -1.69 -11.54
CA ASN A 28 -5.24 -1.05 -10.24
C ASN A 28 -3.93 -0.36 -9.84
N LYS A 29 -4.01 0.90 -9.49
CA LYS A 29 -2.84 1.71 -9.16
C LYS A 29 -3.05 2.52 -7.90
N ALA A 30 -1.95 2.86 -7.28
CA ALA A 30 -1.85 3.90 -6.29
C ALA A 30 -0.91 5.00 -6.79
N ILE A 31 -0.94 6.13 -6.13
CA ILE A 31 -0.01 7.22 -6.35
C ILE A 31 0.79 7.51 -5.08
N MET A 32 2.04 7.80 -5.27
CA MET A 32 2.89 8.44 -4.27
C MET A 32 3.16 9.87 -4.71
N ILE A 33 2.92 10.81 -3.84
CA ILE A 33 3.12 12.24 -4.07
C ILE A 33 4.14 12.76 -3.07
N VAL A 34 5.24 13.30 -3.57
CA VAL A 34 6.28 13.92 -2.76
C VAL A 34 6.09 15.44 -2.80
N PRO A 35 6.24 16.17 -1.68
CA PRO A 35 6.21 17.62 -1.67
C PRO A 35 7.26 18.22 -2.61
N ASN A 36 6.89 19.27 -3.35
CA ASN A 36 7.76 19.85 -4.37
C ASN A 36 9.15 20.29 -3.85
N HIS A 37 9.19 20.83 -2.65
CA HIS A 37 10.41 21.37 -2.05
C HIS A 37 11.34 20.29 -1.46
N TRP A 38 10.91 19.02 -1.37
CA TRP A 38 11.78 17.93 -0.93
C TRP A 38 12.67 17.40 -2.05
N ASN A 39 12.40 17.81 -3.28
CA ASN A 39 13.05 17.26 -4.48
C ASN A 39 14.20 18.14 -4.97
N THR A 40 15.16 18.44 -4.09
CA THR A 40 16.29 19.29 -4.43
C THR A 40 17.38 18.61 -5.23
N SER A 41 17.42 17.28 -5.27
CA SER A 41 18.51 16.51 -5.91
C SER A 41 18.11 15.83 -7.22
N LEU A 42 16.85 15.72 -7.53
CA LEU A 42 16.41 15.16 -8.80
C LEU A 42 16.36 16.24 -9.87
N LYS A 43 17.45 16.39 -10.61
CA LYS A 43 17.52 17.24 -11.83
C LYS A 43 16.56 16.76 -12.95
N SER A 44 15.69 15.84 -12.67
CA SER A 44 14.77 15.26 -13.65
C SER A 44 13.38 15.86 -13.46
N TYR A 45 12.81 16.27 -14.55
CA TYR A 45 11.46 16.79 -14.76
C TYR A 45 10.33 15.81 -14.42
N SER A 46 10.62 14.76 -13.69
CA SER A 46 9.60 13.85 -13.22
C SER A 46 8.63 14.62 -12.35
N SER A 47 7.38 14.49 -12.66
CA SER A 47 6.30 14.92 -11.79
C SER A 47 6.58 14.33 -10.40
N ASN A 48 6.36 15.09 -9.34
CA ASN A 48 6.43 14.58 -7.96
C ASN A 48 5.39 13.49 -7.67
N ILE A 49 4.85 12.90 -8.69
CA ILE A 49 3.86 11.83 -8.66
C ILE A 49 4.48 10.59 -9.30
N THR A 50 4.51 9.52 -8.52
CA THR A 50 4.88 8.19 -8.98
C THR A 50 3.65 7.29 -8.92
N TYR A 51 3.40 6.55 -10.00
CA TYR A 51 2.36 5.54 -10.05
C TYR A 51 2.92 4.20 -9.60
N LEU A 52 2.21 3.56 -8.67
CA LEU A 52 2.55 2.27 -8.09
C LEU A 52 1.47 1.27 -8.53
N GLY A 53 1.85 0.23 -9.23
CA GLY A 53 0.92 -0.75 -9.76
C GLY A 53 0.64 -1.89 -8.78
N LYS A 54 -0.56 -2.45 -8.90
CA LYS A 54 -0.94 -3.67 -8.22
C LYS A 54 -0.41 -4.87 -9.00
N ASN A 55 0.30 -5.76 -8.35
CA ASN A 55 0.63 -7.06 -8.88
C ASN A 55 -0.54 -8.01 -8.58
N ASN A 56 -0.71 -9.01 -9.42
CA ASN A 56 -1.62 -10.09 -9.11
C ASN A 56 -0.80 -11.33 -8.78
N PRO A 57 -0.72 -11.75 -7.53
CA PRO A 57 0.07 -12.92 -7.15
C PRO A 57 -0.58 -14.23 -7.58
N SER A 58 -1.88 -14.23 -7.85
CA SER A 58 -2.60 -15.44 -8.12
C SER A 58 -2.35 -15.97 -9.54
N ASN A 59 -1.36 -16.84 -9.66
CA ASN A 59 -1.25 -17.94 -10.64
C ASN A 59 -1.44 -17.64 -12.13
N GLY A 60 -1.21 -16.43 -12.60
CA GLY A 60 -1.40 -16.10 -14.01
C GLY A 60 -2.85 -16.14 -14.48
N GLU A 61 -3.80 -16.33 -13.58
CA GLU A 61 -5.21 -16.21 -13.90
C GLU A 61 -5.57 -14.75 -14.17
N LYS A 62 -5.97 -14.48 -15.38
CA LYS A 62 -6.49 -13.19 -15.79
C LYS A 62 -7.79 -12.95 -15.05
N MET A 63 -7.77 -12.08 -14.03
CA MET A 63 -9.01 -11.69 -13.36
C MET A 63 -9.87 -10.89 -14.33
N THR A 64 -10.99 -11.46 -14.76
CA THR A 64 -11.94 -10.78 -15.63
C THR A 64 -12.81 -9.85 -14.77
N ILE A 65 -12.78 -8.56 -15.06
CA ILE A 65 -13.57 -7.56 -14.34
C ILE A 65 -14.83 -7.28 -15.15
N PHE A 66 -15.98 -7.71 -14.61
CA PHE A 66 -17.28 -7.65 -15.29
C PHE A 66 -18.03 -6.31 -15.12
N HIS A 67 -17.45 -5.32 -14.44
CA HIS A 67 -18.20 -4.14 -14.00
C HIS A 67 -18.60 -3.16 -15.10
N PHE A 68 -17.94 -3.18 -16.25
CA PHE A 68 -18.16 -2.16 -17.29
C PHE A 68 -18.98 -2.63 -18.48
N ASP A 69 -18.86 -3.88 -18.88
CA ASP A 69 -19.61 -4.45 -19.98
C ASP A 69 -19.61 -5.97 -19.88
N LYS A 70 -20.77 -6.57 -19.66
CA LYS A 70 -20.91 -8.04 -19.58
C LYS A 70 -20.61 -8.75 -20.90
N THR A 71 -20.74 -8.04 -22.03
CA THR A 71 -20.52 -8.58 -23.36
C THR A 71 -19.07 -8.49 -23.82
N ASN A 72 -18.30 -7.61 -23.19
CA ASN A 72 -16.91 -7.31 -23.55
C ASN A 72 -16.04 -7.14 -22.28
N PRO A 73 -15.67 -8.24 -21.62
CA PRO A 73 -14.93 -8.17 -20.39
C PRO A 73 -13.54 -7.56 -20.57
N TYR A 74 -13.15 -6.69 -19.64
CA TYR A 74 -11.79 -6.22 -19.51
C TYR A 74 -10.96 -7.24 -18.75
N THR A 75 -9.70 -7.36 -19.13
CA THR A 75 -8.74 -8.23 -18.45
C THR A 75 -7.92 -7.40 -17.47
N PHE A 76 -7.72 -7.89 -16.25
CA PHE A 76 -6.80 -7.28 -15.30
C PHE A 76 -5.36 -7.45 -15.80
N SER A 77 -4.64 -6.34 -15.90
CA SER A 77 -3.21 -6.33 -16.22
C SER A 77 -2.43 -6.04 -14.94
N SER A 78 -1.63 -7.02 -14.51
CA SER A 78 -0.74 -6.88 -13.37
C SER A 78 0.42 -5.93 -13.65
N ASP A 79 0.99 -5.39 -12.59
CA ASP A 79 2.32 -4.76 -12.64
C ASP A 79 3.35 -5.78 -12.16
N ASP A 80 4.51 -5.82 -12.80
CA ASP A 80 5.58 -6.75 -12.47
C ASP A 80 6.59 -6.15 -11.45
N ASN A 81 6.36 -4.91 -11.03
CA ASN A 81 7.28 -4.20 -10.16
C ASN A 81 6.95 -4.40 -8.68
N MET A 82 7.98 -4.59 -7.88
CA MET A 82 7.93 -4.40 -6.44
C MET A 82 8.64 -3.11 -6.07
N TYR A 83 8.05 -2.36 -5.17
CA TYR A 83 8.51 -1.02 -4.85
C TYR A 83 9.23 -0.99 -3.50
N ILE A 84 10.45 -0.46 -3.50
CA ILE A 84 11.16 -0.04 -2.29
C ILE A 84 11.48 1.44 -2.45
N ILE A 85 10.94 2.23 -1.55
CA ILE A 85 11.08 3.69 -1.56
C ILE A 85 12.08 4.04 -0.46
N ASP A 86 13.19 4.66 -0.82
CA ASP A 86 14.18 5.13 0.14
C ASP A 86 13.76 6.52 0.63
N SER A 87 13.42 6.61 1.90
CA SER A 87 13.03 7.85 2.57
C SER A 87 14.13 8.42 3.49
N GLY A 88 15.39 8.04 3.25
CA GLY A 88 16.54 8.54 4.00
C GLY A 88 16.50 8.10 5.46
N GLU A 89 16.56 9.06 6.37
CA GLU A 89 16.55 8.82 7.83
C GLU A 89 15.28 8.14 8.34
N PHE A 90 14.16 8.24 7.61
CA PHE A 90 12.91 7.58 7.95
C PHE A 90 12.87 6.11 7.53
N GLY A 91 13.97 5.61 6.91
CA GLY A 91 14.09 4.22 6.50
C GLY A 91 13.51 3.94 5.12
N LYS A 92 13.48 2.67 4.76
CA LYS A 92 12.97 2.19 3.46
C LYS A 92 11.55 1.67 3.62
N ILE A 93 10.72 2.01 2.65
CA ILE A 93 9.29 1.69 2.63
C ILE A 93 9.02 0.69 1.51
N GLY A 94 8.48 -0.47 1.85
CA GLY A 94 7.82 -1.38 0.91
C GLY A 94 6.37 -0.94 0.70
N PHE A 95 5.85 -1.14 -0.50
CA PHE A 95 4.50 -0.72 -0.84
C PHE A 95 3.70 -1.88 -1.45
N ILE A 96 2.46 -2.06 -1.01
CA ILE A 96 1.57 -3.16 -1.41
C ILE A 96 0.15 -2.62 -1.65
N ILE A 97 -0.55 -3.20 -2.61
CA ILE A 97 -1.95 -2.87 -2.87
C ILE A 97 -2.84 -4.08 -2.57
N CYS A 98 -3.69 -3.92 -1.54
CA CYS A 98 -4.80 -4.80 -1.20
C CYS A 98 -4.43 -6.30 -1.17
N ALA A 99 -5.01 -7.14 -2.02
CA ALA A 99 -4.81 -8.59 -2.02
C ALA A 99 -3.38 -9.05 -2.28
N ASP A 100 -2.51 -8.19 -2.80
CA ASP A 100 -1.08 -8.51 -2.90
C ASP A 100 -0.44 -8.72 -1.52
N PHE A 101 -1.13 -8.33 -0.45
CA PHE A 101 -0.73 -8.58 0.93
C PHE A 101 -0.83 -10.06 1.33
N TYR A 102 -1.53 -10.90 0.57
CA TYR A 102 -1.55 -12.35 0.80
C TYR A 102 -0.35 -13.08 0.18
N ASP A 103 0.43 -12.39 -0.66
CA ASP A 103 1.58 -12.99 -1.34
C ASP A 103 2.79 -13.10 -0.42
N ILE A 104 3.07 -14.32 0.03
CA ILE A 104 4.18 -14.61 0.95
C ILE A 104 5.56 -14.32 0.34
N GLU A 105 5.71 -14.46 -0.97
CA GLU A 105 6.99 -14.24 -1.66
C GLU A 105 7.46 -12.81 -1.54
N ARG A 106 6.52 -11.86 -1.48
CA ARG A 106 6.82 -10.44 -1.26
C ARG A 106 7.51 -10.19 0.06
N PHE A 107 7.08 -10.88 1.10
CA PHE A 107 7.67 -10.71 2.42
C PHE A 107 9.09 -11.23 2.48
N VAL A 108 9.41 -12.27 1.73
CA VAL A 108 10.79 -12.76 1.57
C VAL A 108 11.66 -11.70 0.90
N ILE A 109 11.14 -11.04 -0.14
CA ILE A 109 11.86 -9.98 -0.85
C ILE A 109 12.06 -8.75 0.04
N TYR A 110 11.07 -8.36 0.84
CA TYR A 110 11.17 -7.19 1.72
C TYR A 110 12.01 -7.44 2.98
N LYS A 111 12.16 -8.70 3.41
CA LYS A 111 12.89 -9.04 4.64
C LYS A 111 14.32 -8.49 4.64
N GLY A 112 14.63 -7.70 5.67
CA GLY A 112 15.93 -7.06 5.85
C GLY A 112 16.21 -5.89 4.90
N ARG A 113 15.25 -5.51 4.05
CA ARG A 113 15.41 -4.43 3.08
C ARG A 113 14.54 -3.22 3.35
N VAL A 114 13.47 -3.37 4.15
CA VAL A 114 12.54 -2.29 4.48
C VAL A 114 12.33 -2.18 5.98
N GLN A 115 12.08 -0.96 6.45
CA GLN A 115 11.68 -0.66 7.82
C GLN A 115 10.17 -0.55 7.97
N HIS A 116 9.48 -0.26 6.86
CA HIS A 116 8.04 -0.09 6.84
C HIS A 116 7.45 -0.80 5.62
N ILE A 117 6.26 -1.37 5.78
CA ILE A 117 5.41 -1.82 4.67
C ILE A 117 4.09 -1.05 4.78
N ILE A 118 3.75 -0.32 3.73
CA ILE A 118 2.48 0.42 3.63
C ILE A 118 1.57 -0.34 2.68
N ILE A 119 0.35 -0.62 3.14
CA ILE A 119 -0.68 -1.32 2.37
C ILE A 119 -1.88 -0.40 2.20
N LEU A 120 -2.26 -0.12 0.96
CA LEU A 120 -3.55 0.50 0.66
C LEU A 120 -4.56 -0.57 0.30
N ALA A 121 -5.70 -0.60 0.98
CA ALA A 121 -6.66 -1.67 0.85
C ALA A 121 -8.10 -1.20 0.67
N LEU A 122 -8.84 -1.96 -0.11
CA LEU A 122 -10.30 -2.01 -0.15
C LEU A 122 -10.68 -3.45 0.18
N ASN A 123 -10.65 -3.81 1.47
CA ASN A 123 -10.77 -5.19 1.91
C ASN A 123 -11.84 -5.37 3.00
N LYS A 124 -12.75 -6.33 2.74
CA LYS A 124 -13.78 -6.75 3.70
C LYS A 124 -13.25 -7.73 4.74
N ASP A 125 -12.25 -8.54 4.34
CA ASP A 125 -11.66 -9.57 5.20
C ASP A 125 -10.60 -8.95 6.12
N THR A 126 -11.09 -8.12 7.02
CA THR A 126 -10.24 -7.35 7.95
C THR A 126 -9.57 -8.26 8.97
N ASN A 127 -10.17 -9.38 9.32
CA ASN A 127 -9.59 -10.34 10.27
C ASN A 127 -8.34 -11.03 9.71
N SER A 128 -8.36 -11.46 8.46
CA SER A 128 -7.16 -12.02 7.82
C SER A 128 -6.05 -10.99 7.71
N PHE A 129 -6.37 -9.75 7.33
CA PHE A 129 -5.39 -8.66 7.27
C PHE A 129 -4.80 -8.37 8.65
N PHE A 130 -5.61 -8.36 9.68
CA PHE A 130 -5.16 -8.20 11.05
C PHE A 130 -4.14 -9.29 11.45
N ALA A 131 -4.48 -10.56 11.27
CA ALA A 131 -3.62 -11.70 11.62
C ALA A 131 -2.30 -11.69 10.83
N ILE A 132 -2.37 -11.43 9.51
CA ILE A 132 -1.19 -11.37 8.65
C ILE A 132 -0.29 -10.20 9.06
N SER A 133 -0.86 -9.05 9.44
CA SER A 133 -0.07 -7.87 9.83
C SER A 133 0.83 -8.15 11.02
N GLU A 134 0.33 -8.81 12.04
CA GLU A 134 1.15 -9.20 13.19
C GLU A 134 2.26 -10.17 12.78
N ALA A 135 1.91 -11.21 12.00
CA ALA A 135 2.87 -12.19 11.53
C ALA A 135 3.97 -11.54 10.69
N VAL A 136 3.60 -10.69 9.73
CA VAL A 136 4.54 -10.01 8.84
C VAL A 136 5.45 -9.05 9.61
N ALA A 137 4.90 -8.26 10.54
CA ALA A 137 5.71 -7.37 11.37
C ALA A 137 6.81 -8.14 12.11
N ARG A 138 6.51 -9.36 12.58
CA ARG A 138 7.45 -10.20 13.31
C ARG A 138 8.43 -10.95 12.41
N LEU A 139 7.99 -11.46 11.27
CA LEU A 139 8.79 -12.30 10.37
C LEU A 139 9.72 -11.45 9.49
N VAL A 140 9.23 -10.32 9.04
CA VAL A 140 10.00 -9.38 8.19
C VAL A 140 10.82 -8.41 9.04
N MET A 141 10.45 -8.21 10.32
CA MET A 141 11.05 -7.25 11.26
C MET A 141 10.89 -5.80 10.78
N CYS A 142 9.67 -5.45 10.37
CA CYS A 142 9.33 -4.12 9.89
C CYS A 142 8.01 -3.63 10.49
N ASN A 143 7.76 -2.33 10.42
CA ASN A 143 6.44 -1.79 10.71
C ASN A 143 5.48 -2.12 9.56
N VAL A 144 4.26 -2.51 9.87
CA VAL A 144 3.19 -2.79 8.90
C VAL A 144 2.06 -1.79 9.14
N VAL A 145 1.72 -1.02 8.11
CA VAL A 145 0.64 -0.03 8.15
C VAL A 145 -0.38 -0.35 7.09
N ILE A 146 -1.62 -0.58 7.49
CA ILE A 146 -2.74 -0.78 6.58
C ILE A 146 -3.66 0.43 6.63
N CYS A 147 -3.87 1.04 5.48
CA CYS A 147 -4.91 2.03 5.25
C CYS A 147 -6.05 1.35 4.48
N ASN A 148 -7.06 0.89 5.20
CA ASN A 148 -8.26 0.30 4.60
C ASN A 148 -9.33 1.38 4.40
N ILE A 149 -10.23 1.16 3.43
CA ILE A 149 -11.34 2.08 3.23
C ILE A 149 -12.23 2.13 4.48
N GLY A 150 -12.64 3.33 4.87
CA GLY A 150 -13.44 3.55 6.09
C GLY A 150 -14.76 2.78 6.14
N GLN A 151 -15.32 2.42 4.99
CA GLN A 151 -16.52 1.58 4.89
C GLN A 151 -16.34 0.23 5.59
N PHE A 152 -15.15 -0.38 5.51
CA PHE A 152 -14.85 -1.66 6.13
C PHE A 152 -14.07 -1.51 7.43
N GLY A 153 -13.40 -0.37 7.62
CA GLY A 153 -12.60 -0.09 8.81
C GLY A 153 -11.32 -0.93 8.92
N ASP A 154 -10.88 -1.12 10.14
CA ASP A 154 -9.67 -1.88 10.47
C ASP A 154 -8.38 -1.39 9.78
N SER A 155 -8.27 -0.07 9.58
CA SER A 155 -6.96 0.53 9.38
C SER A 155 -6.12 0.32 10.63
N LEU A 156 -4.87 -0.10 10.48
CA LEU A 156 -4.05 -0.50 11.60
C LEU A 156 -2.55 -0.25 11.37
N ALA A 157 -1.80 -0.26 12.47
CA ALA A 157 -0.35 -0.24 12.44
C ALA A 157 0.23 -1.22 13.48
N TYR A 158 1.12 -2.08 13.01
CA TYR A 158 1.90 -2.99 13.82
C TYR A 158 3.39 -2.65 13.73
N SER A 159 4.10 -2.87 14.85
CA SER A 159 5.55 -2.76 14.94
C SER A 159 6.18 -4.06 15.45
N PRO A 160 7.43 -4.36 15.07
CA PRO A 160 8.09 -5.62 15.41
C PRO A 160 8.64 -5.64 16.85
N TYR A 161 7.98 -4.96 17.79
CA TYR A 161 8.45 -4.93 19.18
C TYR A 161 8.52 -6.33 19.81
N LYS A 162 9.52 -6.54 20.66
CA LYS A 162 9.69 -7.78 21.39
C LYS A 162 8.49 -8.04 22.32
N LYS A 163 8.04 -7.01 23.03
CA LYS A 163 6.90 -7.09 23.93
C LYS A 163 5.60 -7.05 23.14
N ASP A 164 4.77 -8.05 23.28
CA ASP A 164 3.53 -8.25 22.53
C ASP A 164 2.56 -7.08 22.66
N TYR A 165 2.32 -6.58 23.89
CA TYR A 165 1.42 -5.45 24.14
C TYR A 165 1.86 -4.11 23.51
N LYS A 166 3.10 -4.04 22.95
CA LYS A 166 3.62 -2.88 22.24
C LYS A 166 3.55 -3.00 20.72
N ARG A 167 3.15 -4.16 20.21
CA ARG A 167 3.21 -4.42 18.76
C ARG A 167 2.11 -3.70 18.00
N MET A 168 0.89 -3.72 18.54
CA MET A 168 -0.21 -2.97 17.93
C MET A 168 -0.11 -1.50 18.35
N ILE A 169 0.30 -0.66 17.40
CA ILE A 169 0.43 0.79 17.60
C ILE A 169 -0.94 1.47 17.49
N TYR A 170 -1.72 1.01 16.51
CA TYR A 170 -3.01 1.60 16.19
C TYR A 170 -3.94 0.57 15.54
N ARG A 171 -5.22 0.69 15.82
CA ARG A 171 -6.29 -0.01 15.11
C ARG A 171 -7.58 0.81 15.15
N ASN A 172 -8.16 1.05 13.99
CA ASN A 172 -9.48 1.67 13.84
C ASN A 172 -10.51 0.60 13.56
N GLN A 173 -10.94 -0.11 14.61
CA GLN A 173 -11.83 -1.27 14.50
C GLN A 173 -13.29 -0.84 14.32
N GLY A 174 -13.98 -1.48 13.37
CA GLY A 174 -15.38 -1.25 13.08
C GLY A 174 -15.60 -0.76 11.65
N ALA A 175 -16.84 -0.82 11.18
CA ALA A 175 -17.23 -0.36 9.86
C ALA A 175 -17.73 1.08 9.85
N ASN A 176 -17.69 1.72 8.68
CA ASN A 176 -18.13 3.10 8.46
C ASN A 176 -17.40 4.14 9.32
N LEU A 177 -16.11 3.91 9.55
CA LEU A 177 -15.26 4.80 10.32
C LEU A 177 -14.37 5.63 9.39
N PHE A 178 -14.58 6.93 9.40
CA PHE A 178 -13.77 7.89 8.65
C PHE A 178 -13.03 8.77 9.66
N SER A 179 -11.79 8.41 9.95
CA SER A 179 -10.97 9.11 10.92
C SER A 179 -9.57 9.41 10.38
N THR A 180 -8.97 10.44 10.92
CA THR A 180 -7.56 10.78 10.70
C THR A 180 -6.82 10.55 12.01
N GLN A 181 -5.70 9.85 11.94
CA GLN A 181 -4.87 9.56 13.10
C GLN A 181 -3.40 9.81 12.78
N VAL A 182 -2.71 10.46 13.70
CA VAL A 182 -1.24 10.58 13.69
C VAL A 182 -0.68 9.52 14.62
N ILE A 183 0.30 8.77 14.13
CA ILE A 183 0.97 7.71 14.88
C ILE A 183 2.48 7.81 14.70
N ASP A 184 3.21 7.44 15.73
CA ASP A 184 4.67 7.34 15.70
C ASP A 184 5.08 5.89 15.41
N LEU A 185 5.95 5.71 14.44
CA LEU A 185 6.51 4.41 14.09
C LEU A 185 8.01 4.38 14.42
N PRO A 186 8.52 3.31 15.04
CA PRO A 186 9.95 3.19 15.28
C PRO A 186 10.71 3.01 13.97
N VAL A 187 11.79 3.75 13.81
CA VAL A 187 12.79 3.55 12.77
C VAL A 187 14.05 3.00 13.44
N LYS A 188 14.56 1.87 12.96
CA LYS A 188 15.82 1.26 13.41
C LYS A 188 16.73 1.03 12.24
#